data_57403f2616db055314633fb7185f07cd
#
_entry.id   57403f2616db055314633fb7185f07cd
#
_cell.length_a   1.000
_cell.length_b   1.000
_cell.length_c   1.000
_cell.angle_alpha   90.00
_cell.angle_beta   90.00
_cell.angle_gamma   90.00
#
_symmetry.space_group_name_H-M   'P 1'
#
loop_
_entity.id
_entity.type
_entity.pdbx_description
1 polymer ?
#
loop_
_entity_poly.entity_id
_entity_poly.type
_entity_poly.pdbx_seq_one_letter_code
_entity_poly.pdbx_strand_id
1 'polypeptide(L)'
;KARLGAVRWQNRARRSRDAVKEELRMKKRNRLTICLVAGVLILAVSATAAFGSVNGYSKYKEAVKALALETDNFTANGTLKMICDGKEVVHVTEDYAMDGHNMSSHSISKDSMGSHEQYETILNGVNTWFDVNDRYYYQSEYETDSSSLGGNLLGVDQDDEMARRMVNFMEIAADTVVGELKNNFVQVGKEDGATLYQVEIAKNQVPSLVNAGLSLFAYSVGQSHDYDYTVNYEDYSATAIQNYEKVTGETLPETFKEGYINGGNEQWYEDNEELLQKVEEVNAENWEEKYYEVLEKNNGGIVYVKADGTYDYYADYDAFAAAKPELVADNLESYIGQDMTLEKVLCNFGVDDKGNLTSNQITVNFNTTDQDGEHHTLVITGDVTISNYGTTTVQPLDVGDREKYA
;
A
#
# COMPACT_ATOMS: atom_id res chain seq x y z
N LYS A 1 40.77 15.18 -8.98
CA LYS A 1 40.37 14.58 -7.68
C LYS A 1 39.07 15.22 -7.10
N ALA A 2 38.85 16.53 -7.26
CA ALA A 2 37.61 17.19 -6.77
C ALA A 2 36.38 16.85 -7.65
N ARG A 3 36.54 16.67 -8.99
CA ARG A 3 35.44 16.23 -9.89
C ARG A 3 35.02 14.78 -9.67
N LEU A 4 35.94 13.87 -9.41
CA LEU A 4 35.65 12.48 -9.06
C LEU A 4 34.88 12.34 -7.73
N GLY A 5 35.11 13.26 -6.78
CA GLY A 5 34.33 13.34 -5.55
C GLY A 5 32.91 13.80 -5.77
N ALA A 6 32.67 14.73 -6.69
CA ALA A 6 31.32 15.25 -6.99
C ALA A 6 30.48 14.19 -7.72
N VAL A 7 31.04 13.46 -8.67
CA VAL A 7 30.36 12.38 -9.40
C VAL A 7 30.03 11.20 -8.46
N ARG A 8 30.95 10.79 -7.60
CA ARG A 8 30.68 9.79 -6.55
C ARG A 8 29.57 10.25 -5.60
N TRP A 9 29.52 11.53 -5.31
CA TRP A 9 28.48 12.08 -4.43
C TRP A 9 27.12 12.15 -5.13
N GLN A 10 27.08 12.51 -6.42
CA GLN A 10 25.86 12.54 -7.23
C GLN A 10 25.31 11.13 -7.48
N ASN A 11 26.17 10.15 -7.83
CA ASN A 11 25.73 8.77 -8.01
C ASN A 11 25.29 8.11 -6.70
N ARG A 12 25.96 8.41 -5.59
CA ARG A 12 25.51 8.02 -4.25
C ARG A 12 24.18 8.69 -3.88
N ALA A 13 24.01 9.96 -4.24
CA ALA A 13 22.77 10.70 -4.00
C ALA A 13 21.63 10.23 -4.92
N ARG A 14 21.92 9.72 -6.11
CA ARG A 14 20.93 9.15 -7.04
C ARG A 14 20.56 7.73 -6.62
N ARG A 15 21.51 6.85 -6.36
CA ARG A 15 21.26 5.52 -5.74
C ARG A 15 20.47 5.65 -4.44
N SER A 16 20.81 6.62 -3.60
CA SER A 16 20.05 6.96 -2.40
C SER A 16 18.64 7.48 -2.73
N ARG A 17 18.45 8.26 -3.81
CA ARG A 17 17.12 8.76 -4.21
C ARG A 17 16.26 7.68 -4.84
N ASP A 18 16.82 6.80 -5.65
CA ASP A 18 16.08 5.73 -6.29
C ASP A 18 15.77 4.62 -5.28
N ALA A 19 16.71 4.23 -4.44
CA ALA A 19 16.46 3.36 -3.29
C ALA A 19 15.49 4.00 -2.28
N VAL A 20 15.60 5.31 -2.02
CA VAL A 20 14.64 6.06 -1.18
C VAL A 20 13.28 6.20 -1.87
N LYS A 21 13.22 6.39 -3.20
CA LYS A 21 11.94 6.39 -3.93
C LYS A 21 11.28 5.01 -3.93
N GLU A 22 12.06 3.96 -4.11
CA GLU A 22 11.57 2.59 -4.04
C GLU A 22 11.22 2.19 -2.60
N GLU A 23 12.04 2.52 -1.63
CA GLU A 23 11.74 2.39 -0.20
C GLU A 23 10.52 3.22 0.22
N LEU A 24 10.36 4.44 -0.29
CA LEU A 24 9.17 5.26 -0.08
C LEU A 24 7.94 4.71 -0.81
N ARG A 25 8.12 4.13 -2.01
CA ARG A 25 7.07 3.48 -2.78
C ARG A 25 6.62 2.19 -2.09
N MET A 26 7.55 1.40 -1.56
CA MET A 26 7.27 0.21 -0.76
C MET A 26 6.71 0.55 0.62
N LYS A 27 7.29 1.51 1.35
CA LYS A 27 6.72 2.02 2.60
C LYS A 27 5.32 2.59 2.40
N LYS A 28 5.04 3.22 1.25
CA LYS A 28 3.68 3.65 0.88
C LYS A 28 2.76 2.47 0.61
N ARG A 29 3.24 1.44 -0.08
CA ARG A 29 2.47 0.25 -0.47
C ARG A 29 2.20 -0.66 0.73
N ASN A 30 3.22 -1.00 1.52
CA ASN A 30 3.07 -1.76 2.75
C ASN A 30 2.26 -0.98 3.80
N ARG A 31 2.43 0.34 3.89
CA ARG A 31 1.56 1.20 4.71
C ARG A 31 0.13 1.23 4.20
N LEU A 32 -0.08 1.19 2.87
CA LEU A 32 -1.44 1.12 2.31
C LEU A 32 -2.11 -0.22 2.63
N THR A 33 -1.39 -1.32 2.51
CA THR A 33 -1.89 -2.66 2.85
C THR A 33 -2.13 -2.80 4.36
N ILE A 34 -1.18 -2.37 5.19
CA ILE A 34 -1.35 -2.33 6.65
C ILE A 34 -2.45 -1.33 7.05
N CYS A 35 -2.52 -0.15 6.42
CA CYS A 35 -3.60 0.81 6.65
C CYS A 35 -4.95 0.32 6.14
N LEU A 36 -4.99 -0.49 5.07
CA LEU A 36 -6.22 -1.09 4.58
C LEU A 36 -6.68 -2.24 5.48
N VAL A 37 -5.79 -3.11 5.91
CA VAL A 37 -6.11 -4.17 6.89
C VAL A 37 -6.46 -3.55 8.25
N ALA A 38 -5.68 -2.60 8.73
CA ALA A 38 -5.99 -1.84 9.94
C ALA A 38 -7.24 -0.96 9.74
N GLY A 39 -7.43 -0.35 8.58
CA GLY A 39 -8.61 0.45 8.23
C GLY A 39 -9.88 -0.41 8.13
N VAL A 40 -9.81 -1.60 7.57
CA VAL A 40 -10.92 -2.57 7.56
C VAL A 40 -11.18 -3.10 8.97
N LEU A 41 -10.14 -3.36 9.75
CA LEU A 41 -10.28 -3.70 11.17
C LEU A 41 -10.80 -2.51 11.98
N ILE A 42 -10.36 -1.28 11.73
CA ILE A 42 -10.83 -0.05 12.39
C ILE A 42 -12.24 0.33 11.91
N LEU A 43 -12.57 0.17 10.64
CA LEU A 43 -13.95 0.33 10.14
C LEU A 43 -14.85 -0.78 10.69
N ALA A 44 -14.37 -2.00 10.80
CA ALA A 44 -15.05 -3.08 11.48
C ALA A 44 -15.22 -2.74 12.98
N VAL A 45 -14.17 -2.26 13.65
CA VAL A 45 -14.23 -1.79 15.04
C VAL A 45 -15.11 -0.55 15.16
N SER A 46 -15.00 0.43 14.26
CA SER A 46 -15.81 1.66 14.28
C SER A 46 -17.28 1.39 13.92
N ALA A 47 -17.52 0.56 12.93
CA ALA A 47 -18.88 0.13 12.59
C ALA A 47 -19.45 -0.87 13.61
N THR A 48 -18.61 -1.61 14.33
CA THR A 48 -19.00 -2.61 15.31
C THR A 48 -18.83 -2.15 16.76
N ALA A 49 -18.15 -1.04 16.99
CA ALA A 49 -17.87 -0.50 18.31
C ALA A 49 -19.11 0.00 19.08
N ALA A 50 -20.31 -0.29 18.67
CA ALA A 50 -21.51 0.30 19.15
C ALA A 50 -22.52 -0.58 19.85
N PHE A 51 -22.33 -1.70 20.50
CA PHE A 51 -23.52 -2.36 21.02
C PHE A 51 -23.33 -3.37 22.15
N GLY A 52 -24.14 -3.28 23.08
CA GLY A 52 -24.23 -4.15 24.21
C GLY A 52 -25.48 -5.00 24.27
N SER A 53 -25.47 -6.22 23.73
CA SER A 53 -25.77 -7.30 24.66
C SER A 53 -24.42 -7.69 25.28
N VAL A 54 -24.37 -7.92 26.55
CA VAL A 54 -23.17 -7.91 27.39
C VAL A 54 -22.03 -8.85 26.94
N ASN A 55 -22.16 -9.67 25.89
CA ASN A 55 -21.15 -10.69 25.55
C ASN A 55 -20.51 -10.57 24.16
N GLY A 56 -21.20 -10.26 23.08
CA GLY A 56 -20.62 -10.30 21.72
C GLY A 56 -19.69 -9.14 21.43
N TYR A 57 -20.13 -7.92 21.68
CA TYR A 57 -19.35 -6.71 21.45
C TYR A 57 -18.07 -6.65 22.30
N SER A 58 -18.22 -6.83 23.63
CA SER A 58 -17.06 -6.80 24.51
C SER A 58 -16.03 -7.85 24.10
N LYS A 59 -16.47 -9.04 23.71
CA LYS A 59 -15.61 -10.11 23.23
C LYS A 59 -14.84 -9.73 21.98
N TYR A 60 -15.51 -9.13 20.99
CA TYR A 60 -14.88 -8.67 19.77
C TYR A 60 -13.87 -7.55 20.04
N LYS A 61 -14.27 -6.52 20.78
CA LYS A 61 -13.41 -5.39 21.14
C LYS A 61 -12.17 -5.84 21.89
N GLU A 62 -12.33 -6.69 22.91
CA GLU A 62 -11.23 -7.25 23.67
C GLU A 62 -10.30 -8.10 22.81
N ALA A 63 -10.85 -8.97 21.94
CA ALA A 63 -10.07 -9.83 21.06
C ALA A 63 -9.28 -9.03 20.00
N VAL A 64 -9.89 -8.03 19.38
CA VAL A 64 -9.22 -7.15 18.41
C VAL A 64 -8.15 -6.29 19.08
N LYS A 65 -8.46 -5.75 20.28
CA LYS A 65 -7.49 -4.98 21.05
C LYS A 65 -6.30 -5.82 21.48
N ALA A 66 -6.55 -7.03 21.99
CA ALA A 66 -5.48 -7.97 22.35
C ALA A 66 -4.61 -8.32 21.15
N LEU A 67 -5.20 -8.64 20.00
CA LEU A 67 -4.46 -8.92 18.77
C LEU A 67 -3.62 -7.73 18.33
N ALA A 68 -4.19 -6.52 18.35
CA ALA A 68 -3.57 -5.32 17.81
C ALA A 68 -2.43 -4.77 18.70
N LEU A 69 -2.54 -4.91 20.02
CA LEU A 69 -1.69 -4.21 20.98
C LEU A 69 -0.92 -5.13 21.94
N GLU A 70 -1.44 -6.34 22.19
CA GLU A 70 -0.92 -7.20 23.27
C GLU A 70 -0.33 -8.51 22.74
N THR A 71 -0.69 -8.90 21.51
CA THR A 71 -0.25 -10.16 20.90
C THR A 71 1.00 -9.94 20.07
N ASP A 72 2.04 -10.62 20.41
CA ASP A 72 3.36 -10.56 19.76
C ASP A 72 3.76 -11.87 19.06
N ASN A 73 2.90 -12.90 19.10
CA ASN A 73 3.18 -14.20 18.49
C ASN A 73 1.93 -14.86 17.96
N PHE A 74 1.79 -14.88 16.62
CA PHE A 74 0.66 -15.47 15.89
C PHE A 74 0.96 -15.63 14.40
N THR A 75 0.11 -16.41 13.72
CA THR A 75 0.06 -16.50 12.24
C THR A 75 -1.28 -16.00 11.77
N ALA A 76 -1.31 -15.19 10.72
CA ALA A 76 -2.54 -14.73 10.07
C ALA A 76 -2.49 -14.99 8.55
N ASN A 77 -3.63 -15.38 8.00
CA ASN A 77 -3.83 -15.50 6.56
C ASN A 77 -5.03 -14.62 6.20
N GLY A 78 -4.86 -13.73 5.25
CA GLY A 78 -5.88 -12.75 4.92
C GLY A 78 -6.10 -12.56 3.43
N THR A 79 -7.31 -12.11 3.10
CA THR A 79 -7.68 -11.65 1.75
C THR A 79 -8.47 -10.36 1.87
N LEU A 80 -8.11 -9.37 1.06
CA LEU A 80 -8.86 -8.12 0.91
C LEU A 80 -9.24 -7.94 -0.55
N LYS A 81 -10.50 -7.56 -0.80
CA LYS A 81 -10.98 -7.19 -2.14
C LYS A 81 -11.73 -5.88 -2.10
N MET A 82 -11.56 -5.09 -3.15
CA MET A 82 -12.38 -3.92 -3.43
C MET A 82 -13.04 -4.10 -4.79
N ILE A 83 -14.34 -3.91 -4.83
CA ILE A 83 -15.18 -4.12 -6.00
C ILE A 83 -15.94 -2.83 -6.24
N CYS A 84 -15.67 -2.15 -7.35
CA CYS A 84 -16.38 -0.94 -7.77
C CYS A 84 -17.29 -1.29 -8.94
N ASP A 85 -18.59 -0.99 -8.82
CA ASP A 85 -19.63 -1.29 -9.83
C ASP A 85 -19.62 -2.74 -10.34
N GLY A 86 -19.29 -3.68 -9.44
CA GLY A 86 -19.20 -5.10 -9.77
C GLY A 86 -17.88 -5.54 -10.38
N LYS A 87 -16.92 -4.63 -10.59
CA LYS A 87 -15.57 -4.92 -11.08
C LYS A 87 -14.58 -4.95 -9.92
N GLU A 88 -13.76 -6.02 -9.82
CA GLU A 88 -12.68 -6.11 -8.83
C GLU A 88 -11.54 -5.16 -9.24
N VAL A 89 -11.27 -4.14 -8.43
CA VAL A 89 -10.23 -3.12 -8.66
C VAL A 89 -8.98 -3.35 -7.80
N VAL A 90 -9.14 -4.00 -6.65
CA VAL A 90 -8.05 -4.40 -5.77
C VAL A 90 -8.30 -5.80 -5.24
N HIS A 91 -7.27 -6.63 -5.26
CA HIS A 91 -7.25 -7.94 -4.61
C HIS A 91 -5.89 -8.14 -3.94
N VAL A 92 -5.89 -8.35 -2.64
CA VAL A 92 -4.68 -8.63 -1.87
C VAL A 92 -4.89 -9.92 -1.09
N THR A 93 -3.90 -10.82 -1.15
CA THR A 93 -3.79 -11.96 -0.24
C THR A 93 -2.50 -11.82 0.53
N GLU A 94 -2.51 -12.14 1.82
CA GLU A 94 -1.35 -12.03 2.68
C GLU A 94 -1.29 -13.19 3.66
N ASP A 95 -0.13 -13.85 3.70
CA ASP A 95 0.29 -14.75 4.76
C ASP A 95 1.26 -14.00 5.66
N TYR A 96 0.96 -13.92 6.94
CA TYR A 96 1.71 -13.16 7.92
C TYR A 96 2.05 -14.02 9.13
N ALA A 97 3.27 -13.93 9.62
CA ALA A 97 3.69 -14.56 10.87
C ALA A 97 4.49 -13.57 11.71
N MET A 98 4.23 -13.56 13.01
CA MET A 98 4.90 -12.73 14.00
C MET A 98 5.41 -13.59 15.15
N ASP A 99 6.64 -13.33 15.58
CA ASP A 99 7.31 -13.97 16.71
C ASP A 99 8.16 -12.94 17.47
N GLY A 100 7.53 -12.20 18.37
CA GLY A 100 8.12 -11.06 19.05
C GLY A 100 8.45 -9.92 18.07
N HIS A 101 9.75 -9.61 17.92
CA HIS A 101 10.23 -8.61 16.96
C HIS A 101 10.54 -9.18 15.57
N ASN A 102 10.37 -10.48 15.38
CA ASN A 102 10.55 -11.11 14.09
C ASN A 102 9.21 -11.20 13.36
N MET A 103 9.24 -10.98 12.06
CA MET A 103 8.05 -11.13 11.22
C MET A 103 8.40 -11.74 9.86
N SER A 104 7.46 -12.40 9.27
CA SER A 104 7.50 -12.76 7.85
C SER A 104 6.16 -12.45 7.20
N SER A 105 6.20 -11.98 5.97
CA SER A 105 5.03 -11.82 5.14
C SER A 105 5.27 -12.33 3.72
N HIS A 106 4.21 -12.87 3.13
CA HIS A 106 4.09 -13.18 1.73
C HIS A 106 2.81 -12.54 1.24
N SER A 107 2.92 -11.57 0.36
CA SER A 107 1.77 -10.83 -0.17
C SER A 107 1.67 -10.96 -1.68
N ILE A 108 0.45 -11.19 -2.17
CA ILE A 108 0.10 -11.10 -3.57
C ILE A 108 -0.93 -10.00 -3.70
N SER A 109 -0.60 -8.93 -4.41
CA SER A 109 -1.52 -7.85 -4.72
C SER A 109 -1.80 -7.79 -6.21
N LYS A 110 -3.06 -7.55 -6.55
CA LYS A 110 -3.50 -7.29 -7.91
C LYS A 110 -4.31 -6.00 -7.90
N ASP A 111 -3.87 -5.06 -8.65
CA ASP A 111 -4.52 -3.77 -8.83
C ASP A 111 -4.43 -3.34 -10.29
N SER A 112 -4.73 -2.09 -10.53
CA SER A 112 -4.67 -1.46 -11.85
C SER A 112 -3.26 -1.42 -12.47
N MET A 113 -2.21 -1.49 -11.66
CA MET A 113 -0.82 -1.49 -12.13
C MET A 113 -0.30 -2.90 -12.43
N GLY A 114 -1.10 -3.93 -12.13
CA GLY A 114 -0.76 -5.33 -12.41
C GLY A 114 -0.79 -6.22 -11.19
N SER A 115 -0.07 -7.34 -11.27
CA SER A 115 0.08 -8.30 -10.18
C SER A 115 1.49 -8.23 -9.63
N HIS A 116 1.60 -8.10 -8.32
CA HIS A 116 2.85 -8.06 -7.58
C HIS A 116 2.85 -9.15 -6.52
N GLU A 117 3.92 -9.91 -6.44
CA GLU A 117 4.11 -10.93 -5.41
C GLU A 117 5.41 -10.65 -4.69
N GLN A 118 5.32 -10.42 -3.38
CA GLN A 118 6.43 -10.00 -2.55
C GLN A 118 6.59 -10.89 -1.32
N TYR A 119 7.83 -11.18 -1.00
CA TYR A 119 8.25 -11.85 0.23
C TYR A 119 9.07 -10.89 1.07
N GLU A 120 8.81 -10.87 2.38
CA GLU A 120 9.57 -10.09 3.34
C GLU A 120 9.78 -10.87 4.63
N THR A 121 10.95 -10.72 5.24
CA THR A 121 11.23 -11.26 6.57
C THR A 121 12.09 -10.28 7.35
N ILE A 122 11.65 -9.93 8.54
CA ILE A 122 12.49 -9.27 9.54
C ILE A 122 12.89 -10.33 10.56
N LEU A 123 14.17 -10.63 10.65
CA LEU A 123 14.69 -11.64 11.55
C LEU A 123 15.96 -11.12 12.25
N ASN A 124 15.93 -11.06 13.57
CA ASN A 124 17.05 -10.59 14.40
C ASN A 124 17.58 -9.19 14.00
N GLY A 125 16.69 -8.27 13.66
CA GLY A 125 17.04 -6.91 13.27
C GLY A 125 17.55 -6.77 11.84
N VAL A 126 17.38 -7.80 11.01
CA VAL A 126 17.71 -7.75 9.59
C VAL A 126 16.44 -7.91 8.78
N ASN A 127 16.11 -6.90 7.98
CA ASN A 127 15.03 -6.96 7.00
C ASN A 127 15.57 -7.53 5.68
N THR A 128 14.95 -8.59 5.18
CA THR A 128 15.25 -9.22 3.89
C THR A 128 13.97 -9.30 3.07
N TRP A 129 13.97 -8.83 1.84
CA TRP A 129 12.78 -8.83 1.00
C TRP A 129 13.12 -8.92 -0.49
N PHE A 130 12.16 -9.40 -1.31
CA PHE A 130 12.21 -9.38 -2.77
C PHE A 130 10.80 -9.43 -3.38
N ASP A 131 10.64 -8.86 -4.58
CA ASP A 131 9.52 -9.16 -5.48
C ASP A 131 9.87 -10.41 -6.30
N VAL A 132 8.88 -11.28 -6.57
CA VAL A 132 9.09 -12.55 -7.28
C VAL A 132 9.70 -12.35 -8.67
N ASN A 133 9.37 -11.23 -9.33
CA ASN A 133 9.89 -10.87 -10.63
C ASN A 133 11.30 -10.29 -10.60
N ASP A 134 11.81 -9.93 -9.40
CA ASP A 134 13.15 -9.36 -9.25
C ASP A 134 14.23 -10.44 -9.32
N ARG A 135 15.32 -10.10 -10.00
CA ARG A 135 16.54 -10.89 -10.00
C ARG A 135 17.26 -10.82 -8.65
N TYR A 136 17.02 -9.76 -7.90
CA TYR A 136 17.73 -9.45 -6.66
C TYR A 136 16.83 -9.62 -5.45
N TYR A 137 17.48 -9.88 -4.29
CA TYR A 137 16.88 -9.63 -3.00
C TYR A 137 17.57 -8.47 -2.32
N TYR A 138 16.85 -7.80 -1.45
CA TYR A 138 17.33 -6.63 -0.74
C TYR A 138 17.48 -6.98 0.75
N GLN A 139 18.46 -6.36 1.39
CA GLN A 139 18.71 -6.57 2.80
C GLN A 139 19.18 -5.28 3.46
N SER A 140 18.53 -4.91 4.55
CA SER A 140 18.90 -3.75 5.35
C SER A 140 18.90 -4.08 6.82
N GLU A 141 19.73 -3.37 7.61
CA GLU A 141 19.61 -3.40 9.06
C GLU A 141 18.30 -2.72 9.45
N TYR A 142 17.54 -3.39 10.28
CA TYR A 142 16.29 -2.89 10.84
C TYR A 142 16.55 -2.43 12.26
N GLU A 143 16.52 -1.13 12.52
CA GLU A 143 16.67 -0.59 13.86
C GLU A 143 15.42 -0.94 14.68
N THR A 144 15.58 -1.88 15.61
CA THR A 144 14.50 -2.31 16.51
C THR A 144 14.09 -1.21 17.50
N ASP A 145 14.91 -0.16 17.65
CA ASP A 145 14.62 1.00 18.50
C ASP A 145 13.64 2.01 17.84
N SER A 146 13.39 1.89 16.55
CA SER A 146 12.33 2.69 15.91
C SER A 146 10.99 2.05 16.25
N SER A 147 10.13 2.80 16.91
CA SER A 147 8.77 2.50 17.38
C SER A 147 7.78 1.97 16.33
N SER A 148 8.27 1.46 15.21
CA SER A 148 7.47 0.99 14.09
C SER A 148 7.15 -0.51 14.10
N LEU A 149 7.77 -1.29 14.98
CA LEU A 149 7.38 -2.66 15.34
C LEU A 149 7.59 -2.84 16.84
N GLY A 150 6.72 -2.25 17.63
CA GLY A 150 6.71 -2.37 19.09
C GLY A 150 6.28 -3.75 19.61
N GLY A 151 6.58 -4.82 18.86
CA GLY A 151 6.17 -6.17 19.24
C GLY A 151 4.65 -6.40 19.18
N ASN A 152 3.93 -5.60 18.39
CA ASN A 152 2.48 -5.78 18.16
C ASN A 152 2.10 -5.33 16.73
N LEU A 153 0.93 -5.79 16.28
CA LEU A 153 0.46 -5.59 14.90
C LEU A 153 0.38 -4.12 14.45
N LEU A 154 0.09 -3.21 15.35
CA LEU A 154 0.01 -1.78 15.03
C LEU A 154 1.33 -1.03 15.20
N GLY A 155 2.38 -1.68 15.69
CA GLY A 155 3.65 -1.01 15.98
C GLY A 155 3.54 0.10 17.04
N VAL A 156 2.55 0.00 17.93
CA VAL A 156 2.28 1.00 18.95
C VAL A 156 3.11 0.68 20.18
N ASP A 157 4.01 1.57 20.55
CA ASP A 157 4.69 1.49 21.85
C ASP A 157 3.68 1.80 22.97
N GLN A 158 3.36 0.78 23.76
CA GLN A 158 2.42 0.90 24.88
C GLN A 158 2.99 1.72 26.05
N ASP A 159 4.30 1.92 26.11
CA ASP A 159 4.95 2.78 27.07
C ASP A 159 4.91 4.27 26.64
N ASP A 160 4.62 4.55 25.36
CA ASP A 160 4.39 5.90 24.88
C ASP A 160 3.02 6.43 25.35
N GLU A 161 3.05 7.50 26.11
CA GLU A 161 1.84 8.14 26.66
C GLU A 161 0.93 8.70 25.55
N MET A 162 1.48 9.20 24.43
CA MET A 162 0.70 9.70 23.30
C MET A 162 -0.04 8.55 22.62
N ALA A 163 0.64 7.43 22.37
CA ALA A 163 0.06 6.24 21.77
C ALA A 163 -1.09 5.70 22.63
N ARG A 164 -0.90 5.59 23.94
CA ARG A 164 -1.96 5.18 24.88
C ARG A 164 -3.16 6.13 24.87
N ARG A 165 -2.93 7.44 24.80
CA ARG A 165 -4.01 8.44 24.72
C ARG A 165 -4.77 8.33 23.41
N MET A 166 -4.06 8.05 22.30
CA MET A 166 -4.69 7.83 20.99
C MET A 166 -5.56 6.57 21.00
N VAL A 167 -5.07 5.45 21.51
CA VAL A 167 -5.86 4.22 21.69
C VAL A 167 -7.10 4.47 22.54
N ASN A 168 -6.95 5.13 23.71
CA ASN A 168 -8.08 5.47 24.56
C ASN A 168 -9.09 6.40 23.87
N PHE A 169 -8.61 7.37 23.10
CA PHE A 169 -9.48 8.24 22.31
C PHE A 169 -10.25 7.45 21.25
N MET A 170 -9.55 6.55 20.54
CA MET A 170 -10.19 5.66 19.57
C MET A 170 -11.25 4.75 20.22
N GLU A 171 -10.96 4.21 21.39
CA GLU A 171 -11.94 3.40 22.14
C GLU A 171 -13.18 4.21 22.53
N ILE A 172 -13.01 5.43 23.06
CA ILE A 172 -14.13 6.32 23.44
C ILE A 172 -14.91 6.76 22.21
N ALA A 173 -14.22 7.10 21.12
CA ALA A 173 -14.88 7.47 19.86
C ALA A 173 -15.66 6.28 19.32
N ALA A 174 -15.09 5.11 19.32
CA ALA A 174 -15.73 3.86 18.98
C ALA A 174 -16.98 3.63 19.85
N ASP A 175 -16.85 3.64 21.16
CA ASP A 175 -17.97 3.43 22.11
C ASP A 175 -19.07 4.48 21.95
N THR A 176 -18.76 5.69 21.51
CA THR A 176 -19.71 6.79 21.31
C THR A 176 -20.48 6.65 19.98
N VAL A 177 -19.78 6.33 18.92
CA VAL A 177 -20.39 6.08 17.59
C VAL A 177 -21.36 4.92 17.64
N VAL A 178 -21.07 3.97 18.52
CA VAL A 178 -21.70 2.69 18.66
C VAL A 178 -23.04 2.73 19.39
N GLY A 179 -23.24 3.54 20.39
CA GLY A 179 -24.51 3.78 21.09
C GLY A 179 -25.50 2.58 21.13
N GLU A 180 -26.57 2.61 20.34
CA GLU A 180 -27.68 1.65 20.40
C GLU A 180 -27.56 0.38 19.53
N LEU A 181 -26.63 0.31 18.55
CA LEU A 181 -26.47 -0.87 17.66
C LEU A 181 -25.89 -2.13 18.38
N LYS A 182 -25.56 -2.06 19.67
CA LYS A 182 -25.07 -3.14 20.54
C LYS A 182 -25.86 -4.45 20.45
N ASN A 183 -27.11 -4.37 20.06
CA ASN A 183 -27.97 -5.52 19.92
C ASN A 183 -27.78 -6.31 18.62
N ASN A 184 -26.98 -5.80 17.69
CA ASN A 184 -26.73 -6.46 16.41
C ASN A 184 -25.68 -7.57 16.48
N PHE A 185 -24.98 -7.72 17.63
CA PHE A 185 -24.01 -8.79 17.86
C PHE A 185 -24.70 -10.06 18.30
N VAL A 186 -24.88 -10.97 17.39
CA VAL A 186 -25.60 -12.24 17.65
C VAL A 186 -24.61 -13.39 17.65
N GLN A 187 -24.62 -14.18 18.71
CA GLN A 187 -23.93 -15.46 18.70
C GLN A 187 -24.66 -16.41 17.75
N VAL A 188 -23.96 -16.92 16.74
CA VAL A 188 -24.55 -17.78 15.70
C VAL A 188 -24.15 -19.24 15.83
N GLY A 189 -23.11 -19.56 16.60
CA GLY A 189 -22.68 -20.95 16.78
C GLY A 189 -21.36 -21.11 17.52
N LYS A 190 -20.82 -22.33 17.42
CA LYS A 190 -19.45 -22.69 17.81
C LYS A 190 -18.88 -23.61 16.76
N GLU A 191 -17.62 -23.39 16.39
CA GLU A 191 -16.88 -24.19 15.43
C GLU A 191 -15.40 -24.24 15.84
N ASP A 192 -14.76 -25.39 15.77
CA ASP A 192 -13.33 -25.60 16.05
C ASP A 192 -12.81 -24.95 17.36
N GLY A 193 -13.66 -24.98 18.41
CA GLY A 193 -13.32 -24.40 19.72
C GLY A 193 -13.55 -22.88 19.83
N ALA A 194 -13.94 -22.23 18.75
CA ALA A 194 -14.30 -20.80 18.76
C ALA A 194 -15.80 -20.61 18.86
N THR A 195 -16.21 -19.54 19.53
CA THR A 195 -17.58 -19.04 19.52
C THR A 195 -17.73 -18.06 18.37
N LEU A 196 -18.71 -18.33 17.50
CA LEU A 196 -18.97 -17.53 16.31
C LEU A 196 -20.03 -16.48 16.57
N TYR A 197 -19.78 -15.28 16.07
CA TYR A 197 -20.67 -14.12 16.16
C TYR A 197 -20.91 -13.53 14.79
N GLN A 198 -22.07 -12.90 14.63
CA GLN A 198 -22.43 -12.13 13.44
C GLN A 198 -22.92 -10.75 13.82
N VAL A 199 -22.57 -9.77 13.01
CA VAL A 199 -23.04 -8.37 13.12
C VAL A 199 -23.53 -7.91 11.77
N GLU A 200 -24.74 -7.34 11.74
CA GLU A 200 -25.29 -6.70 10.55
C GLU A 200 -25.72 -5.28 10.89
N ILE A 201 -25.27 -4.30 10.11
CA ILE A 201 -25.64 -2.89 10.24
C ILE A 201 -26.21 -2.43 8.91
N ALA A 202 -27.44 -1.94 8.94
CA ALA A 202 -28.12 -1.37 7.78
C ALA A 202 -27.91 0.16 7.72
N LYS A 203 -28.05 0.75 6.55
CA LYS A 203 -27.91 2.19 6.28
C LYS A 203 -28.59 3.09 7.30
N ASN A 204 -29.85 2.78 7.64
CA ASN A 204 -30.65 3.57 8.60
C ASN A 204 -30.17 3.47 10.04
N GLN A 205 -29.21 2.60 10.32
CA GLN A 205 -28.59 2.45 11.63
C GLN A 205 -27.24 3.17 11.72
N VAL A 206 -26.68 3.62 10.59
CA VAL A 206 -25.38 4.29 10.53
C VAL A 206 -25.48 5.69 11.14
N PRO A 207 -24.67 6.03 12.16
CA PRO A 207 -24.66 7.36 12.72
C PRO A 207 -24.25 8.40 11.68
N SER A 208 -24.88 9.57 11.69
CA SER A 208 -24.59 10.67 10.75
C SER A 208 -23.14 11.15 10.83
N LEU A 209 -22.48 11.03 11.99
CA LEU A 209 -21.07 11.37 12.17
C LEU A 209 -20.16 10.46 11.35
N VAL A 210 -20.50 9.17 11.20
CA VAL A 210 -19.73 8.22 10.36
C VAL A 210 -19.78 8.66 8.90
N ASN A 211 -20.99 8.93 8.38
CA ASN A 211 -21.15 9.38 7.00
C ASN A 211 -20.46 10.75 6.76
N ALA A 212 -20.53 11.68 7.72
CA ALA A 212 -19.80 12.94 7.61
C ALA A 212 -18.28 12.75 7.55
N GLY A 213 -17.73 11.81 8.32
CA GLY A 213 -16.31 11.44 8.26
C GLY A 213 -15.93 10.79 6.92
N LEU A 214 -16.77 9.91 6.40
CA LEU A 214 -16.58 9.27 5.09
C LEU A 214 -16.64 10.28 3.94
N SER A 215 -17.58 11.24 3.99
CA SER A 215 -17.65 12.33 2.99
C SER A 215 -16.40 13.21 3.02
N LEU A 216 -15.87 13.53 4.22
CA LEU A 216 -14.61 14.26 4.33
C LEU A 216 -13.43 13.46 3.76
N PHE A 217 -13.39 12.16 4.01
CA PHE A 217 -12.36 11.27 3.44
C PHE A 217 -12.47 11.25 1.92
N ALA A 218 -13.65 11.01 1.35
CA ALA A 218 -13.88 11.00 -0.08
C ALA A 218 -13.44 12.30 -0.74
N TYR A 219 -13.83 13.44 -0.14
CA TYR A 219 -13.42 14.74 -0.62
C TYR A 219 -11.89 14.94 -0.58
N SER A 220 -11.22 14.47 0.49
CA SER A 220 -9.77 14.58 0.59
C SER A 220 -9.03 13.72 -0.43
N VAL A 221 -9.55 12.54 -0.76
CA VAL A 221 -9.03 11.67 -1.82
C VAL A 221 -9.17 12.38 -3.17
N GLY A 222 -10.34 12.94 -3.46
CA GLY A 222 -10.60 13.67 -4.69
C GLY A 222 -9.74 14.92 -4.90
N GLN A 223 -9.28 15.57 -3.81
CA GLN A 223 -8.41 16.75 -3.91
C GLN A 223 -6.91 16.39 -4.09
N SER A 224 -6.53 15.14 -3.97
CA SER A 224 -5.12 14.73 -4.07
C SER A 224 -4.57 14.66 -5.50
N HIS A 225 -5.37 15.00 -6.52
CA HIS A 225 -5.00 14.96 -7.94
C HIS A 225 -4.47 16.31 -8.46
N ASP A 226 -3.48 16.90 -7.78
CA ASP A 226 -2.71 18.01 -8.36
C ASP A 226 -1.70 17.47 -9.39
N TYR A 227 -2.19 17.12 -10.61
CA TYR A 227 -1.36 16.78 -11.77
C TYR A 227 -0.99 18.01 -12.60
N ASP A 228 -0.72 19.15 -11.96
CA ASP A 228 -0.51 20.41 -12.68
C ASP A 228 0.72 20.40 -13.61
N TYR A 229 1.68 19.49 -13.36
CA TYR A 229 2.92 19.38 -14.14
C TYR A 229 3.45 17.94 -14.11
N THR A 230 3.01 17.08 -15.05
CA THR A 230 3.44 15.69 -15.05
C THR A 230 4.05 15.27 -16.39
N VAL A 231 5.25 14.70 -16.33
CA VAL A 231 5.89 14.02 -17.47
C VAL A 231 5.83 12.52 -17.20
N ASN A 232 5.07 11.81 -18.02
CA ASN A 232 4.97 10.35 -17.99
C ASN A 232 5.72 9.74 -19.18
N TYR A 233 6.33 8.60 -18.99
CA TYR A 233 7.11 7.91 -20.01
C TYR A 233 6.52 6.53 -20.29
N GLU A 234 6.39 6.19 -21.58
CA GLU A 234 6.07 4.82 -22.01
C GLU A 234 7.19 3.85 -21.57
N ASP A 235 8.44 4.24 -21.80
CA ASP A 235 9.64 3.57 -21.31
C ASP A 235 10.76 4.60 -21.16
N TYR A 236 11.05 4.97 -19.91
CA TYR A 236 12.08 5.96 -19.61
C TYR A 236 13.46 5.52 -20.09
N SER A 237 13.82 4.26 -19.82
CA SER A 237 15.17 3.75 -20.14
C SER A 237 15.40 3.63 -21.63
N ALA A 238 14.40 3.12 -22.36
CA ALA A 238 14.47 3.04 -23.82
C ALA A 238 14.55 4.42 -24.46
N THR A 239 13.74 5.38 -23.97
CA THR A 239 13.73 6.77 -24.44
C THR A 239 15.07 7.46 -24.17
N ALA A 240 15.68 7.26 -23.00
CA ALA A 240 16.98 7.84 -22.64
C ALA A 240 18.12 7.33 -23.55
N ILE A 241 18.12 6.02 -23.84
CA ILE A 241 19.08 5.40 -24.76
C ILE A 241 18.93 5.98 -26.17
N GLN A 242 17.71 6.03 -26.68
CA GLN A 242 17.45 6.55 -28.03
C GLN A 242 17.82 8.03 -28.16
N ASN A 243 17.51 8.84 -27.15
CA ASN A 243 17.88 10.26 -27.15
C ASN A 243 19.39 10.43 -27.17
N TYR A 244 20.14 9.65 -26.36
CA TYR A 244 21.58 9.68 -26.37
C TYR A 244 22.15 9.33 -27.76
N GLU A 245 21.73 8.21 -28.35
CA GLU A 245 22.19 7.76 -29.67
C GLU A 245 21.86 8.79 -30.77
N LYS A 246 20.69 9.42 -30.69
CA LYS A 246 20.23 10.46 -31.61
C LYS A 246 21.04 11.76 -31.50
N VAL A 247 21.35 12.18 -30.29
CA VAL A 247 22.07 13.45 -30.03
C VAL A 247 23.54 13.31 -30.34
N THR A 248 24.18 12.20 -29.93
CA THR A 248 25.62 11.98 -30.06
C THR A 248 26.00 11.34 -31.40
N GLY A 249 25.10 10.60 -32.03
CA GLY A 249 25.37 9.73 -33.18
C GLY A 249 26.17 8.46 -32.80
N GLU A 250 26.38 8.19 -31.53
CA GLU A 250 27.06 7.01 -31.02
C GLU A 250 26.05 5.93 -30.69
N THR A 251 26.35 4.67 -31.06
CA THR A 251 25.50 3.51 -30.66
C THR A 251 26.03 2.91 -29.38
N LEU A 252 25.17 2.76 -28.37
CA LEU A 252 25.51 2.13 -27.10
C LEU A 252 25.67 0.60 -27.27
N PRO A 253 26.61 -0.04 -26.55
CA PRO A 253 26.72 -1.50 -26.51
C PRO A 253 25.44 -2.17 -26.05
N GLU A 254 25.04 -3.31 -26.63
CA GLU A 254 23.83 -4.04 -26.23
C GLU A 254 23.88 -4.47 -24.76
N THR A 255 25.03 -4.90 -24.26
CA THR A 255 25.21 -5.24 -22.84
C THR A 255 25.00 -4.05 -21.91
N PHE A 256 25.30 -2.83 -22.36
CA PHE A 256 25.00 -1.61 -21.64
C PHE A 256 23.49 -1.35 -21.63
N LYS A 257 22.83 -1.46 -22.80
CA LYS A 257 21.39 -1.23 -22.95
C LYS A 257 20.60 -2.20 -22.08
N GLU A 258 20.94 -3.48 -22.09
CA GLU A 258 20.30 -4.50 -21.26
C GLU A 258 20.41 -4.16 -19.76
N GLY A 259 21.60 -3.79 -19.29
CA GLY A 259 21.78 -3.41 -17.89
C GLY A 259 21.13 -2.07 -17.52
N TYR A 260 21.04 -1.14 -18.48
CA TYR A 260 20.36 0.15 -18.24
C TYR A 260 18.83 0.02 -18.14
N ILE A 261 18.23 -0.87 -18.94
CA ILE A 261 16.78 -1.13 -18.96
C ILE A 261 16.36 -2.03 -17.79
N ASN A 262 17.09 -3.13 -17.57
CA ASN A 262 16.68 -4.17 -16.62
C ASN A 262 17.34 -4.03 -15.24
N GLY A 263 18.16 -3.02 -15.04
CA GLY A 263 19.00 -2.86 -13.85
C GLY A 263 20.27 -3.72 -13.88
N GLY A 264 21.43 -3.09 -13.73
CA GLY A 264 22.72 -3.77 -13.61
C GLY A 264 23.04 -4.11 -12.14
N ASN A 265 23.90 -5.10 -11.89
CA ASN A 265 24.52 -5.31 -10.60
C ASN A 265 25.60 -4.26 -10.31
N GLU A 266 26.18 -4.26 -9.09
CA GLU A 266 27.20 -3.27 -8.69
C GLU A 266 28.40 -3.25 -9.65
N GLN A 267 28.88 -4.42 -10.08
CA GLN A 267 29.99 -4.53 -11.03
C GLN A 267 29.64 -3.92 -12.40
N TRP A 268 28.39 -4.11 -12.86
CA TRP A 268 27.93 -3.49 -14.10
C TRP A 268 27.93 -1.96 -14.00
N TYR A 269 27.49 -1.40 -12.88
CA TYR A 269 27.54 0.05 -12.64
C TYR A 269 28.94 0.60 -12.58
N GLU A 270 29.89 -0.12 -11.95
CA GLU A 270 31.31 0.25 -11.92
C GLU A 270 31.92 0.20 -13.30
N ASP A 271 31.69 -0.87 -14.05
CA ASP A 271 32.26 -1.07 -15.39
C ASP A 271 31.70 -0.06 -16.42
N ASN A 272 30.50 0.47 -16.18
CA ASN A 272 29.81 1.37 -17.11
C ASN A 272 29.70 2.83 -16.59
N GLU A 273 30.36 3.20 -15.50
CA GLU A 273 30.25 4.53 -14.86
C GLU A 273 30.42 5.69 -15.86
N GLU A 274 31.38 5.60 -16.80
CA GLU A 274 31.60 6.64 -17.79
C GLU A 274 30.49 6.76 -18.83
N LEU A 275 29.92 5.63 -19.27
CA LEU A 275 28.79 5.61 -20.20
C LEU A 275 27.50 6.10 -19.53
N LEU A 276 27.26 5.68 -18.30
CA LEU A 276 26.12 6.15 -17.51
C LEU A 276 26.14 7.66 -17.36
N GLN A 277 27.31 8.22 -17.00
CA GLN A 277 27.45 9.67 -16.87
C GLN A 277 27.18 10.39 -18.19
N LYS A 278 27.67 9.87 -19.33
CA LYS A 278 27.44 10.47 -20.66
C LYS A 278 25.95 10.44 -21.03
N VAL A 279 25.30 9.31 -20.81
CA VAL A 279 23.84 9.18 -21.08
C VAL A 279 23.05 10.17 -20.24
N GLU A 280 23.41 10.31 -18.96
CA GLU A 280 22.74 11.24 -18.05
C GLU A 280 22.97 12.70 -18.42
N GLU A 281 24.20 13.10 -18.74
CA GLU A 281 24.53 14.48 -19.14
C GLU A 281 23.77 14.89 -20.41
N VAL A 282 23.73 14.01 -21.42
CA VAL A 282 23.01 14.29 -22.67
C VAL A 282 21.51 14.38 -22.44
N ASN A 283 20.96 13.53 -21.59
CA ASN A 283 19.52 13.57 -21.30
C ASN A 283 19.14 14.79 -20.46
N ALA A 284 19.93 15.15 -19.45
CA ALA A 284 19.67 16.31 -18.63
C ALA A 284 19.69 17.63 -19.44
N GLU A 285 20.62 17.77 -20.39
CA GLU A 285 20.78 19.01 -21.17
C GLU A 285 19.80 19.13 -22.34
N ASN A 286 19.31 18.02 -22.91
CA ASN A 286 18.62 18.05 -24.19
C ASN A 286 17.21 17.42 -24.17
N TRP A 287 16.78 16.87 -23.07
CA TRP A 287 15.60 16.03 -23.10
C TRP A 287 14.51 16.41 -22.10
N GLU A 288 14.78 16.37 -20.80
CA GLU A 288 13.75 16.66 -19.81
C GLU A 288 13.28 18.11 -19.87
N GLU A 289 14.21 19.06 -20.08
CA GLU A 289 13.91 20.50 -20.13
C GLU A 289 12.85 20.81 -21.20
N LYS A 290 12.91 20.20 -22.38
CA LYS A 290 11.93 20.44 -23.45
C LYS A 290 10.50 20.02 -23.08
N TYR A 291 10.33 19.01 -22.25
CA TYR A 291 9.00 18.56 -21.83
C TYR A 291 8.43 19.47 -20.75
N TYR A 292 9.27 19.94 -19.83
CA TYR A 292 8.88 20.96 -18.87
C TYR A 292 8.59 22.29 -19.55
N GLU A 293 9.31 22.71 -20.59
CA GLU A 293 8.97 23.88 -21.40
C GLU A 293 7.57 23.78 -22.02
N VAL A 294 7.15 22.57 -22.45
CA VAL A 294 5.80 22.37 -22.98
C VAL A 294 4.74 22.58 -21.89
N LEU A 295 4.98 22.02 -20.70
CA LEU A 295 4.08 22.18 -19.56
C LEU A 295 4.01 23.64 -19.09
N GLU A 296 5.13 24.34 -18.96
CA GLU A 296 5.17 25.75 -18.59
C GLU A 296 4.47 26.64 -19.61
N LYS A 297 4.70 26.40 -20.90
CA LYS A 297 4.06 27.15 -21.99
C LYS A 297 2.53 27.03 -21.99
N ASN A 298 2.03 25.90 -21.56
CA ASN A 298 0.60 25.60 -21.52
C ASN A 298 -0.03 25.79 -20.14
N ASN A 299 0.76 26.25 -19.15
CA ASN A 299 0.35 26.46 -17.78
C ASN A 299 -0.18 25.19 -17.08
N GLY A 300 0.51 24.07 -17.29
CA GLY A 300 0.18 22.76 -16.71
C GLY A 300 -0.09 21.68 -17.74
N GLY A 301 -0.70 20.59 -17.32
CA GLY A 301 -1.08 19.46 -18.13
C GLY A 301 -0.16 18.24 -18.01
N ILE A 302 -0.31 17.28 -18.92
CA ILE A 302 0.42 16.03 -18.95
C ILE A 302 1.16 15.89 -20.27
N VAL A 303 2.46 15.63 -20.22
CA VAL A 303 3.28 15.20 -21.35
C VAL A 303 3.48 13.69 -21.26
N TYR A 304 3.05 12.94 -22.25
CA TYR A 304 3.29 11.51 -22.38
C TYR A 304 4.37 11.25 -23.42
N VAL A 305 5.54 10.82 -22.99
CA VAL A 305 6.71 10.58 -23.82
C VAL A 305 6.72 9.12 -24.29
N LYS A 306 6.76 8.92 -25.59
CA LYS A 306 6.84 7.59 -26.23
C LYS A 306 8.29 7.08 -26.21
N ALA A 307 8.45 5.77 -26.34
CA ALA A 307 9.75 5.11 -26.36
C ALA A 307 10.71 5.66 -27.44
N ASP A 308 10.19 6.25 -28.52
CA ASP A 308 10.97 6.89 -29.59
C ASP A 308 11.32 8.37 -29.32
N GLY A 309 11.00 8.89 -28.11
CA GLY A 309 11.25 10.27 -27.69
C GLY A 309 10.30 11.30 -28.31
N THR A 310 9.30 10.89 -29.08
CA THR A 310 8.16 11.75 -29.43
C THR A 310 7.20 11.85 -28.22
N TYR A 311 6.35 12.86 -28.21
CA TYR A 311 5.42 13.03 -27.09
C TYR A 311 4.05 13.48 -27.56
N ASP A 312 3.04 13.15 -26.75
CA ASP A 312 1.70 13.69 -26.81
C ASP A 312 1.50 14.63 -25.61
N TYR A 313 0.77 15.73 -25.82
CA TYR A 313 0.41 16.67 -24.76
C TYR A 313 -1.09 16.60 -24.50
N TYR A 314 -1.47 16.59 -23.25
CA TYR A 314 -2.85 16.61 -22.77
C TYR A 314 -3.04 17.78 -21.80
N ALA A 315 -4.13 18.53 -21.97
CA ALA A 315 -4.38 19.75 -21.19
C ALA A 315 -4.63 19.48 -19.71
N ASP A 316 -5.21 18.30 -19.43
CA ASP A 316 -5.58 17.84 -18.10
C ASP A 316 -5.60 16.29 -18.05
N TYR A 317 -5.89 15.77 -16.88
CA TYR A 317 -5.98 14.32 -16.66
C TYR A 317 -7.13 13.69 -17.44
N ASP A 318 -8.26 14.36 -17.59
CA ASP A 318 -9.42 13.81 -18.30
C ASP A 318 -9.12 13.61 -19.78
N ALA A 319 -8.42 14.56 -20.40
CA ALA A 319 -7.97 14.43 -21.78
C ALA A 319 -6.95 13.30 -21.94
N PHE A 320 -6.05 13.12 -20.98
CA PHE A 320 -5.10 11.99 -20.93
C PHE A 320 -5.84 10.66 -20.75
N ALA A 321 -6.74 10.57 -19.78
CA ALA A 321 -7.54 9.40 -19.48
C ALA A 321 -8.39 8.94 -20.67
N ALA A 322 -9.02 9.89 -21.34
CA ALA A 322 -9.83 9.59 -22.54
C ALA A 322 -8.98 9.09 -23.72
N ALA A 323 -7.75 9.58 -23.85
CA ALA A 323 -6.84 9.20 -24.93
C ALA A 323 -6.05 7.92 -24.65
N LYS A 324 -5.81 7.60 -23.39
CA LYS A 324 -4.97 6.50 -22.92
C LYS A 324 -5.68 5.69 -21.82
N PRO A 325 -6.90 5.17 -22.09
CA PRO A 325 -7.66 4.45 -21.07
C PRO A 325 -6.93 3.20 -20.55
N GLU A 326 -6.01 2.64 -21.33
CA GLU A 326 -5.17 1.51 -20.92
C GLU A 326 -4.11 1.86 -19.87
N LEU A 327 -3.76 3.14 -19.74
CA LEU A 327 -2.79 3.66 -18.77
C LEU A 327 -3.47 4.25 -17.53
N VAL A 328 -4.73 4.62 -17.71
CA VAL A 328 -5.62 5.06 -16.64
C VAL A 328 -6.38 3.83 -16.18
N ALA A 329 -5.68 3.02 -15.46
CA ALA A 329 -6.32 1.86 -14.92
C ALA A 329 -7.39 2.29 -13.91
N ASP A 330 -8.49 1.55 -13.83
CA ASP A 330 -9.53 1.68 -12.82
C ASP A 330 -8.90 1.61 -11.41
N ASN A 331 -8.39 2.73 -10.95
CA ASN A 331 -7.91 2.86 -9.59
C ASN A 331 -9.09 3.23 -8.68
N LEU A 332 -8.94 2.99 -7.40
CA LEU A 332 -9.97 3.32 -6.42
C LEU A 332 -10.35 4.81 -6.45
N GLU A 333 -9.40 5.67 -6.78
CA GLU A 333 -9.54 7.12 -6.84
C GLU A 333 -10.52 7.57 -7.92
N SER A 334 -10.69 6.80 -9.01
CA SER A 334 -11.68 7.07 -10.06
C SER A 334 -13.13 6.87 -9.60
N TYR A 335 -13.34 6.24 -8.46
CA TYR A 335 -14.68 5.94 -7.93
C TYR A 335 -15.02 6.75 -6.68
N ILE A 336 -14.08 7.54 -6.15
CA ILE A 336 -14.24 8.29 -4.90
C ILE A 336 -13.73 9.70 -5.12
N GLY A 337 -14.54 10.73 -4.85
CA GLY A 337 -14.08 12.09 -5.07
C GLY A 337 -14.85 13.17 -4.33
N GLN A 338 -16.18 13.06 -4.25
CA GLN A 338 -17.01 14.09 -3.63
C GLN A 338 -17.70 13.61 -2.36
N ASP A 339 -18.28 12.42 -2.40
CA ASP A 339 -19.07 11.91 -1.28
C ASP A 339 -18.93 10.39 -1.11
N MET A 340 -19.11 9.92 0.11
CA MET A 340 -19.10 8.50 0.45
C MET A 340 -20.05 8.23 1.61
N THR A 341 -20.98 7.30 1.42
CA THR A 341 -21.94 6.91 2.43
C THR A 341 -21.94 5.41 2.67
N LEU A 342 -22.05 5.01 3.93
CA LEU A 342 -22.11 3.62 4.34
C LEU A 342 -23.53 3.07 4.16
N GLU A 343 -23.68 2.02 3.37
CA GLU A 343 -24.95 1.38 3.06
C GLU A 343 -25.21 0.15 3.94
N LYS A 344 -24.18 -0.69 4.10
CA LYS A 344 -24.31 -1.93 4.88
C LYS A 344 -22.96 -2.39 5.40
N VAL A 345 -22.94 -2.95 6.60
CA VAL A 345 -21.84 -3.76 7.13
C VAL A 345 -22.37 -5.14 7.50
N LEU A 346 -21.65 -6.17 7.09
CA LEU A 346 -21.82 -7.53 7.58
C LEU A 346 -20.46 -8.01 8.08
N CYS A 347 -20.38 -8.43 9.34
CA CYS A 347 -19.16 -8.97 9.93
C CYS A 347 -19.47 -10.29 10.63
N ASN A 348 -18.68 -11.32 10.32
CA ASN A 348 -18.68 -12.59 11.04
C ASN A 348 -17.29 -12.76 11.68
N PHE A 349 -17.25 -13.14 12.96
CA PHE A 349 -15.98 -13.33 13.64
C PHE A 349 -16.04 -14.49 14.64
N GLY A 350 -14.89 -15.10 14.87
CA GLY A 350 -14.70 -16.17 15.83
C GLY A 350 -13.79 -15.75 16.96
N VAL A 351 -14.14 -16.12 18.21
CA VAL A 351 -13.30 -15.90 19.38
C VAL A 351 -13.17 -17.22 20.14
N ASP A 352 -11.95 -17.64 20.43
CA ASP A 352 -11.69 -18.86 21.19
C ASP A 352 -12.01 -18.71 22.69
N ASP A 353 -11.91 -19.82 23.43
CA ASP A 353 -12.20 -19.81 24.87
C ASP A 353 -11.15 -19.01 25.70
N LYS A 354 -10.01 -18.64 25.10
CA LYS A 354 -8.98 -17.77 25.73
C LYS A 354 -9.19 -16.29 25.43
N GLY A 355 -10.15 -15.96 24.52
CA GLY A 355 -10.43 -14.60 24.10
C GLY A 355 -9.66 -14.16 22.83
N ASN A 356 -8.96 -15.06 22.17
CA ASN A 356 -8.23 -14.73 20.94
C ASN A 356 -9.18 -14.70 19.75
N LEU A 357 -8.98 -13.73 18.85
CA LEU A 357 -9.68 -13.66 17.56
C LEU A 357 -9.17 -14.77 16.64
N THR A 358 -10.02 -15.67 16.20
CA THR A 358 -9.64 -16.80 15.34
C THR A 358 -9.99 -16.58 13.87
N SER A 359 -11.01 -15.77 13.62
CA SER A 359 -11.45 -15.40 12.26
C SER A 359 -12.17 -14.06 12.27
N ASN A 360 -12.07 -13.34 11.16
CA ASN A 360 -12.84 -12.12 10.92
C ASN A 360 -13.16 -12.00 9.43
N GLN A 361 -14.42 -12.08 9.07
CA GLN A 361 -14.94 -11.87 7.73
C GLN A 361 -15.81 -10.63 7.73
N ILE A 362 -15.46 -9.66 6.89
CA ILE A 362 -16.21 -8.41 6.80
C ILE A 362 -16.60 -8.11 5.36
N THR A 363 -17.80 -7.60 5.18
CA THR A 363 -18.28 -7.00 3.93
C THR A 363 -18.85 -5.63 4.24
N VAL A 364 -18.33 -4.61 3.59
CA VAL A 364 -18.77 -3.22 3.75
C VAL A 364 -19.20 -2.69 2.39
N ASN A 365 -20.42 -2.21 2.30
CA ASN A 365 -20.97 -1.62 1.08
C ASN A 365 -21.08 -0.12 1.25
N PHE A 366 -20.61 0.61 0.27
CA PHE A 366 -20.68 2.06 0.20
C PHE A 366 -21.37 2.49 -1.09
N ASN A 367 -22.02 3.64 -1.06
CA ASN A 367 -22.25 4.46 -2.24
C ASN A 367 -21.22 5.58 -2.23
N THR A 368 -20.62 5.84 -3.37
CA THR A 368 -19.64 6.89 -3.56
C THR A 368 -20.08 7.81 -4.70
N THR A 369 -19.52 9.00 -4.73
CA THR A 369 -19.67 9.94 -5.83
C THR A 369 -18.26 10.37 -6.21
N ASP A 370 -17.90 10.22 -7.48
CA ASP A 370 -16.61 10.61 -8.01
C ASP A 370 -16.49 12.14 -8.17
N GLN A 371 -15.41 12.63 -8.79
CA GLN A 371 -15.19 14.05 -9.02
C GLN A 371 -16.16 14.66 -10.03
N ASP A 372 -16.61 13.88 -11.01
CA ASP A 372 -17.54 14.31 -12.06
C ASP A 372 -19.00 14.30 -11.60
N GLY A 373 -19.27 13.79 -10.40
CA GLY A 373 -20.59 13.69 -9.80
C GLY A 373 -21.34 12.41 -10.20
N GLU A 374 -20.66 11.44 -10.81
CA GLU A 374 -21.22 10.13 -11.10
C GLU A 374 -21.30 9.27 -9.85
N HIS A 375 -22.34 8.44 -9.77
CA HIS A 375 -22.58 7.60 -8.60
C HIS A 375 -22.08 6.19 -8.81
N HIS A 376 -21.33 5.69 -7.83
CA HIS A 376 -20.74 4.35 -7.87
C HIS A 376 -21.10 3.55 -6.61
N THR A 377 -20.97 2.23 -6.74
CA THR A 377 -21.03 1.30 -5.63
C THR A 377 -19.63 0.76 -5.32
N LEU A 378 -19.20 0.85 -4.07
CA LEU A 378 -17.95 0.26 -3.60
C LEU A 378 -18.26 -0.81 -2.56
N VAL A 379 -17.76 -2.03 -2.81
CA VAL A 379 -17.84 -3.14 -1.86
C VAL A 379 -16.43 -3.52 -1.45
N ILE A 380 -16.16 -3.46 -0.14
CA ILE A 380 -14.91 -3.93 0.45
C ILE A 380 -15.19 -5.23 1.18
N THR A 381 -14.45 -6.28 0.87
CA THR A 381 -14.51 -7.55 1.60
C THR A 381 -13.14 -7.89 2.18
N GLY A 382 -13.12 -8.30 3.44
CA GLY A 382 -11.94 -8.80 4.13
C GLY A 382 -12.25 -10.15 4.75
N ASP A 383 -11.30 -11.09 4.65
CA ASP A 383 -11.34 -12.39 5.30
C ASP A 383 -9.99 -12.66 5.93
N VAL A 384 -9.96 -12.88 7.23
CA VAL A 384 -8.72 -13.14 7.97
C VAL A 384 -8.94 -14.33 8.91
N THR A 385 -8.01 -15.27 8.86
CA THR A 385 -7.91 -16.37 9.82
C THR A 385 -6.65 -16.21 10.64
N ILE A 386 -6.75 -16.34 11.96
CA ILE A 386 -5.62 -16.14 12.88
C ILE A 386 -5.43 -17.39 13.73
N SER A 387 -4.20 -17.85 13.82
CA SER A 387 -3.86 -19.12 14.45
C SER A 387 -2.47 -19.10 15.09
N ASN A 388 -2.06 -20.22 15.67
CA ASN A 388 -0.73 -20.47 16.21
C ASN A 388 -0.29 -19.46 17.28
N TYR A 389 -1.22 -18.90 18.04
CA TYR A 389 -0.95 -18.00 19.15
C TYR A 389 0.08 -18.58 20.12
N GLY A 390 1.18 -17.86 20.35
CA GLY A 390 2.26 -18.24 21.25
C GLY A 390 3.12 -19.43 20.79
N THR A 391 2.96 -19.88 19.52
CA THR A 391 3.69 -21.04 18.98
C THR A 391 4.28 -20.81 17.59
N THR A 392 4.05 -19.63 17.02
CA THR A 392 4.63 -19.22 15.74
C THR A 392 6.13 -19.04 15.84
N THR A 393 6.85 -19.42 14.80
CA THR A 393 8.29 -19.16 14.64
C THR A 393 8.55 -18.60 13.26
N VAL A 394 9.29 -17.50 13.20
CA VAL A 394 9.72 -16.89 11.93
C VAL A 394 11.01 -17.55 11.46
N GLN A 395 11.06 -17.97 10.22
CA GLN A 395 12.22 -18.61 9.60
C GLN A 395 12.94 -17.61 8.68
N PRO A 396 14.25 -17.79 8.43
CA PRO A 396 14.96 -17.01 7.42
C PRO A 396 14.27 -17.11 6.06
N LEU A 397 14.22 -15.99 5.34
CA LEU A 397 13.65 -15.96 4.00
C LEU A 397 14.51 -16.79 3.03
N ASP A 398 13.89 -17.71 2.32
CA ASP A 398 14.53 -18.41 1.20
C ASP A 398 14.55 -17.49 -0.02
N VAL A 399 15.71 -16.99 -0.36
CA VAL A 399 15.92 -16.08 -1.49
C VAL A 399 16.15 -16.81 -2.83
N GLY A 400 16.23 -18.17 -2.80
CA GLY A 400 16.51 -18.98 -3.98
C GLY A 400 17.86 -18.63 -4.63
N ASP A 401 17.86 -18.51 -5.95
CA ASP A 401 19.05 -18.18 -6.74
C ASP A 401 19.26 -16.66 -6.92
N ARG A 402 18.52 -15.80 -6.18
CA ARG A 402 18.63 -14.35 -6.27
C ARG A 402 19.96 -13.85 -5.73
N GLU A 403 20.53 -12.86 -6.41
CA GLU A 403 21.72 -12.16 -5.96
C GLU A 403 21.34 -11.08 -4.94
N LYS A 404 22.22 -10.82 -3.96
CA LYS A 404 22.02 -9.71 -3.04
C LYS A 404 22.20 -8.40 -3.80
N TYR A 405 21.22 -7.51 -3.70
CA TYR A 405 21.40 -6.12 -4.15
C TYR A 405 22.37 -5.42 -3.18
N ALA A 406 23.46 -4.89 -3.71
CA ALA A 406 24.54 -4.30 -2.91
C ALA A 406 24.34 -2.80 -2.66
#